data_3f47295988a35f01dd5117c4a7f65e5d
#
_entry.id   3f47295988a35f01dd5117c4a7f65e5d
#
_cell.length_a   1.000
_cell.length_b   1.000
_cell.length_c   1.000
_cell.angle_alpha   90.00
_cell.angle_beta   90.00
_cell.angle_gamma   90.00
#
_symmetry.space_group_name_H-M   'P 1'
#
loop_
_entity.id
_entity.type
_entity.pdbx_description
1 polymer ?
#
loop_
_entity_poly.entity_id
_entity_poly.type
_entity_poly.pdbx_seq_one_letter_code
_entity_poly.pdbx_strand_id
1 'polypeptide(L)'
;MQKLIYMDNAATSFPKPPEVTEAMVHYMNEVGANPGRSGHKLSVEASHIVEGARNNLARLFNLPDPLRIVFTTNVTESLNMVIYGFLKPGNHVITTSMEHNSVMRPLKHLEETSHISLSIARCDHKGLLDPAEVKRLIRKETALVVLNHASNVCGTIQDVKAVKGLIGDIPILVDAAQTGGCYPIDFQADGMDFLAFTGHKGLLGPQGTGGLYIRDGLKLNPIKRGGTGSVSEELRQPEFLPDALESGTQNNVGIAGLGAGVKFLLDKGIEEIKEHEKALTAAFLSGLRDLPGVTVYGPLKADLQTSTISITFETVLPIDTDDNLRGCGSINLAWMDEGIPQSEAGKILDSEYEILVRVGLHCAPMAHETLGTFPDGTVRFSMGYFNTLEQVKYVVEAISRIAENDMS
;
A
#
# COMPACT_ATOMS: atom_id res chain seq x y z
N MET A 1 11.68 -19.65 -24.38
CA MET A 1 11.18 -19.65 -23.00
C MET A 1 10.34 -18.40 -22.81
N GLN A 2 9.08 -18.58 -22.48
CA GLN A 2 8.20 -17.46 -22.13
C GLN A 2 8.77 -16.79 -20.88
N LYS A 3 8.92 -15.49 -20.87
CA LYS A 3 9.55 -14.78 -19.75
C LYS A 3 8.49 -14.61 -18.65
N LEU A 4 8.78 -15.09 -17.44
CA LEU A 4 7.94 -14.92 -16.24
C LEU A 4 7.38 -13.50 -16.14
N ILE A 5 6.07 -13.37 -15.97
CA ILE A 5 5.38 -12.08 -15.86
C ILE A 5 4.97 -11.86 -14.41
N TYR A 6 5.61 -10.89 -13.75
CA TYR A 6 5.33 -10.55 -12.38
C TYR A 6 4.25 -9.47 -12.29
N MET A 7 3.10 -9.81 -11.71
CA MET A 7 1.93 -8.95 -11.55
C MET A 7 1.49 -8.84 -10.08
N ASP A 8 2.42 -8.96 -9.12
CA ASP A 8 2.14 -8.81 -7.68
C ASP A 8 2.95 -7.66 -7.04
N ASN A 9 3.13 -6.55 -7.77
CA ASN A 9 3.88 -5.39 -7.29
C ASN A 9 3.25 -4.69 -6.07
N ALA A 10 1.94 -4.83 -5.86
CA ALA A 10 1.26 -4.34 -4.67
C ALA A 10 1.66 -5.09 -3.37
N ALA A 11 2.21 -6.31 -3.49
CA ALA A 11 2.82 -7.02 -2.37
C ALA A 11 4.28 -6.60 -2.15
N THR A 12 5.09 -6.62 -3.20
CA THR A 12 6.47 -6.10 -3.24
C THR A 12 6.87 -5.88 -4.70
N SER A 13 7.59 -4.81 -5.02
CA SER A 13 7.99 -4.58 -6.41
C SER A 13 9.11 -5.54 -6.87
N PHE A 14 9.01 -6.03 -8.11
CA PHE A 14 10.03 -6.85 -8.76
C PHE A 14 9.97 -6.65 -10.30
N PRO A 15 11.17 -6.51 -10.97
CA PRO A 15 12.51 -6.41 -10.40
C PRO A 15 12.74 -5.10 -9.65
N LYS A 16 13.91 -4.98 -9.02
CA LYS A 16 14.42 -3.72 -8.48
C LYS A 16 15.39 -3.09 -9.48
N PRO A 17 15.56 -1.74 -9.47
CA PRO A 17 16.66 -1.10 -10.17
C PRO A 17 18.00 -1.68 -9.73
N PRO A 18 18.97 -1.90 -10.65
CA PRO A 18 20.30 -2.44 -10.30
C PRO A 18 21.00 -1.62 -9.21
N GLU A 19 20.83 -0.30 -9.24
CA GLU A 19 21.40 0.66 -8.28
C GLU A 19 21.03 0.35 -6.82
N VAL A 20 19.88 -0.28 -6.61
CA VAL A 20 19.43 -0.70 -5.26
C VAL A 20 20.36 -1.78 -4.70
N THR A 21 20.60 -2.82 -5.50
CA THR A 21 21.50 -3.91 -5.09
C THR A 21 22.94 -3.42 -4.97
N GLU A 22 23.40 -2.59 -5.90
CA GLU A 22 24.73 -2.00 -5.89
C GLU A 22 24.98 -1.17 -4.62
N ALA A 23 24.03 -0.32 -4.23
CA ALA A 23 24.12 0.48 -3.01
C ALA A 23 24.19 -0.39 -1.75
N MET A 24 23.40 -1.47 -1.67
CA MET A 24 23.43 -2.41 -0.56
C MET A 24 24.76 -3.15 -0.47
N VAL A 25 25.29 -3.64 -1.59
CA VAL A 25 26.58 -4.35 -1.67
C VAL A 25 27.73 -3.39 -1.31
N HIS A 26 27.71 -2.17 -1.84
CA HIS A 26 28.68 -1.14 -1.48
C HIS A 26 28.68 -0.86 0.03
N TYR A 27 27.49 -0.66 0.62
CA TYR A 27 27.40 -0.43 2.07
C TYR A 27 28.02 -1.58 2.87
N MET A 28 27.76 -2.83 2.51
CA MET A 28 28.28 -4.01 3.23
C MET A 28 29.79 -4.19 3.07
N ASN A 29 30.31 -3.96 1.88
CA ASN A 29 31.72 -4.28 1.57
C ASN A 29 32.69 -3.14 1.87
N GLU A 30 32.25 -1.89 1.67
CA GLU A 30 33.14 -0.73 1.68
C GLU A 30 32.92 0.18 2.89
N VAL A 31 31.68 0.28 3.39
CA VAL A 31 31.31 1.18 4.49
C VAL A 31 31.19 0.44 5.82
N GLY A 32 30.26 -0.48 5.98
CA GLY A 32 30.10 -1.43 7.08
C GLY A 32 29.97 -0.85 8.49
N ALA A 33 29.96 0.46 8.67
CA ALA A 33 29.96 1.13 9.96
C ALA A 33 28.59 1.62 10.40
N ASN A 34 28.39 1.81 11.70
CA ASN A 34 27.21 2.49 12.23
C ASN A 34 27.31 3.99 11.99
N PRO A 35 26.26 4.64 11.47
CA PRO A 35 26.21 6.09 11.33
C PRO A 35 26.22 6.78 12.70
N GLY A 36 26.90 7.94 12.80
CA GLY A 36 26.83 8.85 13.94
C GLY A 36 27.46 8.42 15.26
N ARG A 37 27.99 7.18 15.37
CA ARG A 37 28.51 6.65 16.64
C ARG A 37 30.00 6.75 16.84
N SER A 38 30.75 7.12 15.81
CA SER A 38 32.23 7.21 15.83
C SER A 38 32.68 8.32 14.90
N GLY A 39 33.80 9.01 15.30
CA GLY A 39 34.36 10.07 14.47
C GLY A 39 35.25 9.58 13.31
N HIS A 40 35.32 8.27 13.04
CA HIS A 40 36.16 7.75 11.96
C HIS A 40 35.44 7.83 10.60
N LYS A 41 36.22 7.87 9.52
CA LYS A 41 35.75 8.12 8.14
C LYS A 41 34.57 7.26 7.69
N LEU A 42 34.54 5.95 8.04
CA LEU A 42 33.46 5.05 7.62
C LEU A 42 32.15 5.35 8.34
N SER A 43 32.18 5.78 9.62
CA SER A 43 30.98 6.21 10.33
C SER A 43 30.40 7.51 9.77
N VAL A 44 31.25 8.43 9.32
CA VAL A 44 30.83 9.67 8.64
C VAL A 44 30.21 9.34 7.28
N GLU A 45 30.82 8.44 6.52
CA GLU A 45 30.27 7.98 5.23
C GLU A 45 28.91 7.29 5.42
N ALA A 46 28.78 6.40 6.41
CA ALA A 46 27.50 5.78 6.77
C ALA A 46 26.42 6.82 7.11
N SER A 47 26.80 7.89 7.84
CA SER A 47 25.86 9.00 8.13
C SER A 47 25.43 9.72 6.87
N HIS A 48 26.34 10.02 5.94
CA HIS A 48 25.99 10.67 4.67
C HIS A 48 25.04 9.82 3.82
N ILE A 49 25.20 8.49 3.81
CA ILE A 49 24.28 7.58 3.10
C ILE A 49 22.88 7.64 3.69
N VAL A 50 22.76 7.56 5.02
CA VAL A 50 21.46 7.61 5.71
C VAL A 50 20.79 8.97 5.56
N GLU A 51 21.55 10.06 5.70
CA GLU A 51 21.08 11.44 5.47
C GLU A 51 20.66 11.63 4.00
N GLY A 52 21.42 11.10 3.05
CA GLY A 52 21.09 11.11 1.63
C GLY A 52 19.74 10.44 1.34
N ALA A 53 19.47 9.30 1.97
CA ALA A 53 18.19 8.61 1.86
C ALA A 53 17.03 9.46 2.44
N ARG A 54 17.21 10.11 3.61
CA ARG A 54 16.21 11.05 4.18
C ARG A 54 15.95 12.23 3.26
N ASN A 55 17.02 12.84 2.72
CA ASN A 55 16.90 13.98 1.81
C ASN A 55 16.17 13.60 0.51
N ASN A 56 16.44 12.41 -0.05
CA ASN A 56 15.74 11.93 -1.23
C ASN A 56 14.24 11.70 -0.95
N LEU A 57 13.89 11.10 0.18
CA LEU A 57 12.48 10.93 0.60
C LEU A 57 11.81 12.29 0.83
N ALA A 58 12.50 13.25 1.45
CA ALA A 58 11.96 14.59 1.68
C ALA A 58 11.67 15.31 0.36
N ARG A 59 12.54 15.18 -0.64
CA ARG A 59 12.32 15.73 -1.99
C ARG A 59 11.15 15.04 -2.68
N LEU A 60 11.07 13.70 -2.61
CA LEU A 60 10.01 12.92 -3.28
C LEU A 60 8.61 13.28 -2.78
N PHE A 61 8.45 13.49 -1.47
CA PHE A 61 7.15 13.72 -0.83
C PHE A 61 6.89 15.18 -0.47
N ASN A 62 7.76 16.12 -0.89
CA ASN A 62 7.73 17.54 -0.52
C ASN A 62 7.64 17.76 1.01
N LEU A 63 8.53 17.08 1.76
CA LEU A 63 8.62 17.18 3.22
C LEU A 63 9.52 18.36 3.62
N PRO A 64 9.09 19.26 4.53
CA PRO A 64 9.86 20.47 4.87
C PRO A 64 11.14 20.21 5.67
N ASP A 65 11.21 19.14 6.47
CA ASP A 65 12.36 18.82 7.32
C ASP A 65 12.71 17.32 7.28
N PRO A 66 13.81 16.93 6.63
CA PRO A 66 14.25 15.53 6.55
C PRO A 66 14.46 14.86 7.92
N LEU A 67 14.85 15.61 8.96
CA LEU A 67 15.07 15.06 10.30
C LEU A 67 13.80 14.58 10.99
N ARG A 68 12.65 14.94 10.45
CA ARG A 68 11.34 14.47 10.94
C ARG A 68 10.86 13.17 10.27
N ILE A 69 11.67 12.61 9.37
CA ILE A 69 11.49 11.25 8.86
C ILE A 69 12.08 10.28 9.89
N VAL A 70 11.31 9.33 10.34
CA VAL A 70 11.71 8.23 11.22
C VAL A 70 11.76 6.96 10.37
N PHE A 71 12.91 6.31 10.26
CA PHE A 71 13.01 5.02 9.59
C PHE A 71 12.39 3.91 10.42
N THR A 72 11.68 3.02 9.73
CA THR A 72 11.01 1.85 10.31
C THR A 72 11.32 0.61 9.47
N THR A 73 10.95 -0.56 9.96
CA THR A 73 11.11 -1.81 9.20
C THR A 73 10.08 -1.95 8.07
N ASN A 74 8.93 -1.28 8.20
CA ASN A 74 7.83 -1.29 7.22
C ASN A 74 6.73 -0.31 7.64
N VAL A 75 5.75 -0.09 6.77
CA VAL A 75 4.60 0.79 7.06
C VAL A 75 3.78 0.35 8.26
N THR A 76 3.69 -0.94 8.57
CA THR A 76 2.95 -1.43 9.74
C THR A 76 3.56 -0.89 11.03
N GLU A 77 4.89 -0.86 11.16
CA GLU A 77 5.58 -0.25 12.31
C GLU A 77 5.29 1.26 12.36
N SER A 78 5.34 1.96 11.22
CA SER A 78 5.02 3.39 11.13
C SER A 78 3.61 3.71 11.62
N LEU A 79 2.61 2.95 11.14
CA LEU A 79 1.21 3.09 11.55
C LEU A 79 1.03 2.81 13.04
N ASN A 80 1.65 1.76 13.57
CA ASN A 80 1.62 1.43 14.99
C ASN A 80 2.28 2.53 15.84
N MET A 81 3.39 3.14 15.40
CA MET A 81 4.01 4.25 16.10
C MET A 81 3.04 5.42 16.29
N VAL A 82 2.24 5.75 15.28
CA VAL A 82 1.23 6.82 15.41
C VAL A 82 0.06 6.33 16.26
N ILE A 83 -0.52 5.19 15.95
CA ILE A 83 -1.73 4.70 16.64
C ILE A 83 -1.50 4.53 18.14
N TYR A 84 -0.39 3.88 18.54
CA TYR A 84 -0.08 3.67 19.98
C TYR A 84 0.62 4.87 20.64
N GLY A 85 1.40 5.64 19.86
CA GLY A 85 2.16 6.77 20.40
C GLY A 85 1.38 8.07 20.53
N PHE A 86 0.30 8.23 19.76
CA PHE A 86 -0.49 9.47 19.70
C PHE A 86 -1.81 9.37 20.46
N LEU A 87 -2.53 8.24 20.34
CA LEU A 87 -3.86 8.08 20.91
C LEU A 87 -3.80 7.87 22.44
N LYS A 88 -4.84 8.35 23.12
CA LYS A 88 -5.03 8.26 24.58
C LYS A 88 -6.42 7.72 24.88
N PRO A 89 -6.64 7.14 26.08
CA PRO A 89 -7.98 6.79 26.54
C PRO A 89 -8.97 7.94 26.39
N GLY A 90 -10.17 7.64 25.93
CA GLY A 90 -11.23 8.62 25.64
C GLY A 90 -11.14 9.28 24.27
N ASN A 91 -10.06 9.07 23.50
CA ASN A 91 -9.99 9.58 22.14
C ASN A 91 -10.97 8.85 21.21
N HIS A 92 -11.48 9.59 20.22
CA HIS A 92 -12.21 9.05 19.10
C HIS A 92 -11.34 9.07 17.84
N VAL A 93 -11.41 8.00 17.04
CA VAL A 93 -10.68 7.86 15.77
C VAL A 93 -11.67 7.60 14.66
N ILE A 94 -11.45 8.22 13.52
CA ILE A 94 -12.18 7.91 12.28
C ILE A 94 -11.22 7.23 11.32
N THR A 95 -11.66 6.13 10.73
CA THR A 95 -10.95 5.44 9.65
C THR A 95 -11.94 5.03 8.55
N THR A 96 -11.48 4.34 7.50
CA THR A 96 -12.34 3.98 6.36
C THR A 96 -12.64 2.49 6.27
N SER A 97 -13.64 2.12 5.47
CA SER A 97 -13.94 0.71 5.20
C SER A 97 -12.98 0.06 4.20
N MET A 98 -11.97 0.80 3.69
CA MET A 98 -10.98 0.29 2.74
C MET A 98 -9.60 0.05 3.37
N GLU A 99 -9.49 0.11 4.69
CA GLU A 99 -8.21 0.02 5.38
C GLU A 99 -7.60 -1.40 5.38
N HIS A 100 -6.28 -1.42 5.32
CA HIS A 100 -5.50 -2.64 5.52
C HIS A 100 -5.49 -3.07 7.00
N ASN A 101 -5.26 -4.35 7.28
CA ASN A 101 -5.12 -4.90 8.63
C ASN A 101 -4.06 -4.19 9.50
N SER A 102 -3.06 -3.55 8.89
CA SER A 102 -2.05 -2.74 9.61
C SER A 102 -2.63 -1.52 10.31
N VAL A 103 -3.83 -1.05 9.89
CA VAL A 103 -4.62 0.01 10.53
C VAL A 103 -5.69 -0.60 11.41
N MET A 104 -6.48 -1.54 10.89
CA MET A 104 -7.65 -2.05 11.60
C MET A 104 -7.31 -2.82 12.87
N ARG A 105 -6.28 -3.69 12.82
CA ARG A 105 -5.92 -4.51 13.99
C ARG A 105 -5.44 -3.70 15.19
N PRO A 106 -4.50 -2.74 15.05
CA PRO A 106 -4.10 -1.91 16.20
C PRO A 106 -5.23 -1.00 16.69
N LEU A 107 -6.10 -0.46 15.81
CA LEU A 107 -7.26 0.33 16.24
C LEU A 107 -8.27 -0.51 17.03
N LYS A 108 -8.60 -1.71 16.54
CA LYS A 108 -9.48 -2.64 17.27
C LYS A 108 -8.90 -3.07 18.60
N HIS A 109 -7.60 -3.35 18.65
CA HIS A 109 -6.93 -3.65 19.91
C HIS A 109 -7.03 -2.50 20.92
N LEU A 110 -6.81 -1.25 20.49
CA LEU A 110 -6.97 -0.08 21.38
C LEU A 110 -8.43 0.17 21.79
N GLU A 111 -9.40 -0.08 20.89
CA GLU A 111 -10.83 0.01 21.23
C GLU A 111 -11.18 -0.95 22.37
N GLU A 112 -10.66 -2.17 22.34
CA GLU A 112 -10.90 -3.21 23.35
C GLU A 112 -10.14 -2.98 24.66
N THR A 113 -8.91 -2.45 24.60
CA THR A 113 -7.99 -2.44 25.78
C THR A 113 -7.75 -1.06 26.36
N SER A 114 -7.91 0.01 25.60
CA SER A 114 -7.49 1.37 26.00
C SER A 114 -8.64 2.38 25.98
N HIS A 115 -9.87 1.92 25.79
CA HIS A 115 -11.08 2.77 25.83
C HIS A 115 -11.03 3.95 24.84
N ILE A 116 -10.52 3.73 23.63
CA ILE A 116 -10.77 4.64 22.51
C ILE A 116 -12.12 4.29 21.89
N SER A 117 -12.71 5.20 21.10
CA SER A 117 -13.87 4.91 20.26
C SER A 117 -13.48 5.00 18.78
N LEU A 118 -14.00 4.07 17.98
CA LEU A 118 -13.71 3.96 16.56
C LEU A 118 -14.97 4.19 15.73
N SER A 119 -14.88 5.03 14.72
CA SER A 119 -15.89 5.18 13.67
C SER A 119 -15.31 4.86 12.31
N ILE A 120 -16.09 4.16 11.47
CA ILE A 120 -15.68 3.73 10.15
C ILE A 120 -16.50 4.50 9.11
N ALA A 121 -15.85 5.37 8.34
CA ALA A 121 -16.42 6.03 7.19
C ALA A 121 -16.59 5.01 6.04
N ARG A 122 -17.83 4.84 5.57
CA ARG A 122 -18.15 3.88 4.52
C ARG A 122 -17.77 4.43 3.15
N CYS A 123 -16.99 3.65 2.41
CA CYS A 123 -16.75 3.88 0.99
C CYS A 123 -17.88 3.24 0.16
N ASP A 124 -18.05 3.68 -1.08
CA ASP A 124 -18.96 3.08 -2.02
C ASP A 124 -18.47 1.70 -2.53
N HIS A 125 -19.28 1.03 -3.37
CA HIS A 125 -18.95 -0.26 -3.96
C HIS A 125 -17.75 -0.25 -4.93
N LYS A 126 -17.20 0.94 -5.23
CA LYS A 126 -15.95 1.13 -5.99
C LYS A 126 -14.76 1.43 -5.08
N GLY A 127 -14.98 1.44 -3.76
CA GLY A 127 -13.99 1.79 -2.77
C GLY A 127 -13.71 3.29 -2.67
N LEU A 128 -14.54 4.17 -3.28
CA LEU A 128 -14.39 5.62 -3.19
C LEU A 128 -15.03 6.15 -1.91
N LEU A 129 -14.29 6.98 -1.18
CA LEU A 129 -14.75 7.69 -0.01
C LEU A 129 -15.39 9.02 -0.40
N ASP A 130 -16.62 9.27 0.04
CA ASP A 130 -17.16 10.62 0.10
C ASP A 130 -16.55 11.34 1.32
N PRO A 131 -15.75 12.42 1.16
CA PRO A 131 -15.17 13.14 2.28
C PRO A 131 -16.21 13.65 3.29
N ALA A 132 -17.46 13.87 2.88
CA ALA A 132 -18.56 14.24 3.75
C ALA A 132 -18.92 13.15 4.77
N GLU A 133 -18.66 11.86 4.47
CA GLU A 133 -18.83 10.77 5.44
C GLU A 133 -17.90 10.96 6.65
N VAL A 134 -16.64 11.30 6.41
CA VAL A 134 -15.68 11.57 7.49
C VAL A 134 -16.18 12.72 8.35
N LYS A 135 -16.61 13.83 7.70
CA LYS A 135 -17.13 15.01 8.40
C LYS A 135 -18.33 14.69 9.30
N ARG A 136 -19.25 13.82 8.86
CA ARG A 136 -20.44 13.41 9.65
C ARG A 136 -20.09 12.64 10.91
N LEU A 137 -18.94 11.97 10.93
CA LEU A 137 -18.47 11.15 12.05
C LEU A 137 -17.67 11.94 13.09
N ILE A 138 -17.30 13.21 12.81
CA ILE A 138 -16.51 14.03 13.72
C ILE A 138 -17.28 14.28 15.02
N ARG A 139 -16.57 14.08 16.13
CA ARG A 139 -17.03 14.36 17.52
C ARG A 139 -16.03 15.26 18.22
N LYS A 140 -16.40 15.81 19.37
CA LYS A 140 -15.51 16.63 20.19
C LYS A 140 -14.21 15.90 20.56
N GLU A 141 -14.31 14.60 20.79
CA GLU A 141 -13.22 13.72 21.21
C GLU A 141 -12.41 13.18 20.00
N THR A 142 -12.75 13.56 18.76
CA THR A 142 -12.02 13.09 17.57
C THR A 142 -10.59 13.62 17.59
N ALA A 143 -9.63 12.71 17.73
CA ALA A 143 -8.22 13.01 17.90
C ALA A 143 -7.39 12.70 16.67
N LEU A 144 -7.87 11.78 15.79
CA LEU A 144 -7.12 11.32 14.63
C LEU A 144 -8.08 10.83 13.54
N VAL A 145 -7.77 11.14 12.29
CA VAL A 145 -8.31 10.47 11.10
C VAL A 145 -7.20 9.61 10.51
N VAL A 146 -7.48 8.33 10.21
CA VAL A 146 -6.55 7.42 9.55
C VAL A 146 -7.12 7.07 8.19
N LEU A 147 -6.34 7.26 7.12
CA LEU A 147 -6.79 7.12 5.75
C LEU A 147 -5.74 6.40 4.91
N ASN A 148 -6.09 5.29 4.26
CA ASN A 148 -5.25 4.76 3.20
C ASN A 148 -5.33 5.69 1.97
N HIS A 149 -4.18 6.03 1.40
CA HIS A 149 -4.15 6.87 0.19
C HIS A 149 -4.64 6.12 -1.04
N ALA A 150 -4.36 4.81 -1.12
CA ALA A 150 -4.98 3.95 -2.13
C ALA A 150 -5.20 2.53 -1.61
N SER A 151 -6.29 1.91 -2.07
CA SER A 151 -6.64 0.53 -1.72
C SER A 151 -5.64 -0.46 -2.29
N ASN A 152 -5.16 -1.37 -1.45
CA ASN A 152 -4.33 -2.49 -1.87
C ASN A 152 -5.13 -3.65 -2.50
N VAL A 153 -6.45 -3.52 -2.59
CA VAL A 153 -7.37 -4.47 -3.24
C VAL A 153 -7.68 -4.02 -4.66
N CYS A 154 -8.27 -2.86 -4.83
CA CYS A 154 -8.77 -2.37 -6.13
C CYS A 154 -8.06 -1.10 -6.64
N GLY A 155 -7.02 -0.64 -5.96
CA GLY A 155 -6.22 0.51 -6.38
C GLY A 155 -6.89 1.88 -6.20
N THR A 156 -8.15 1.96 -5.79
CA THR A 156 -8.90 3.20 -5.64
C THR A 156 -8.15 4.24 -4.82
N ILE A 157 -7.92 5.42 -5.39
CA ILE A 157 -7.20 6.54 -4.75
C ILE A 157 -8.20 7.42 -4.00
N GLN A 158 -7.87 7.80 -2.76
CA GLN A 158 -8.67 8.69 -1.93
C GLN A 158 -8.18 10.14 -2.02
N ASP A 159 -9.10 11.09 -2.02
CA ASP A 159 -8.78 12.53 -2.00
C ASP A 159 -8.45 13.01 -0.58
N VAL A 160 -7.18 12.83 -0.19
CA VAL A 160 -6.64 13.25 1.12
C VAL A 160 -6.88 14.73 1.37
N LYS A 161 -6.66 15.58 0.35
CA LYS A 161 -6.82 17.03 0.44
C LYS A 161 -8.26 17.44 0.72
N ALA A 162 -9.22 16.80 0.05
CA ALA A 162 -10.64 17.07 0.30
C ALA A 162 -11.05 16.62 1.71
N VAL A 163 -10.58 15.45 2.17
CA VAL A 163 -10.81 15.00 3.55
C VAL A 163 -10.21 16.00 4.53
N LYS A 164 -8.93 16.38 4.36
CA LYS A 164 -8.26 17.35 5.25
C LYS A 164 -8.97 18.71 5.30
N GLY A 165 -9.45 19.18 4.16
CA GLY A 165 -10.22 20.42 4.10
C GLY A 165 -11.53 20.41 4.91
N LEU A 166 -12.13 19.22 5.11
CA LEU A 166 -13.37 19.08 5.88
C LEU A 166 -13.17 18.78 7.37
N ILE A 167 -12.02 18.19 7.76
CA ILE A 167 -11.71 17.86 9.15
C ILE A 167 -10.97 18.97 9.90
N GLY A 168 -10.48 20.01 9.19
CA GLY A 168 -9.81 21.16 9.78
C GLY A 168 -8.53 20.78 10.52
N ASP A 169 -8.44 21.20 11.80
CA ASP A 169 -7.25 21.00 12.63
C ASP A 169 -7.06 19.57 13.16
N ILE A 170 -8.04 18.68 12.95
CA ILE A 170 -7.90 17.27 13.37
C ILE A 170 -6.73 16.65 12.58
N PRO A 171 -5.74 16.03 13.28
CA PRO A 171 -4.63 15.36 12.61
C PRO A 171 -5.08 14.21 11.70
N ILE A 172 -4.40 14.08 10.54
CA ILE A 172 -4.60 12.98 9.60
C ILE A 172 -3.32 12.16 9.45
N LEU A 173 -3.47 10.83 9.58
CA LEU A 173 -2.44 9.83 9.26
C LEU A 173 -2.77 9.20 7.91
N VAL A 174 -1.86 9.34 6.96
CA VAL A 174 -2.01 8.78 5.62
C VAL A 174 -1.12 7.54 5.47
N ASP A 175 -1.74 6.40 5.15
CA ASP A 175 -1.03 5.19 4.72
C ASP A 175 -0.77 5.27 3.22
N ALA A 176 0.47 5.57 2.86
CA ALA A 176 0.94 5.68 1.47
C ALA A 176 1.61 4.39 0.96
N ALA A 177 1.32 3.23 1.56
CA ALA A 177 1.95 1.96 1.16
C ALA A 177 1.73 1.57 -0.31
N GLN A 178 0.65 2.03 -0.94
CA GLN A 178 0.32 1.73 -2.34
C GLN A 178 0.56 2.90 -3.30
N THR A 179 0.90 4.08 -2.79
CA THR A 179 1.09 5.29 -3.60
C THR A 179 2.50 5.85 -3.53
N GLY A 180 3.21 5.59 -2.43
CA GLY A 180 4.59 6.05 -2.28
C GLY A 180 5.49 5.48 -3.37
N GLY A 181 5.95 6.36 -4.28
CA GLY A 181 6.85 6.05 -5.38
C GLY A 181 6.19 5.74 -6.72
N CYS A 182 4.86 5.58 -6.79
CA CYS A 182 4.13 5.38 -8.06
C CYS A 182 3.05 6.46 -8.32
N TYR A 183 2.76 7.27 -7.32
CA TYR A 183 1.80 8.37 -7.44
C TYR A 183 2.38 9.62 -6.75
N PRO A 184 2.21 10.82 -7.31
CA PRO A 184 2.67 12.06 -6.68
C PRO A 184 1.99 12.27 -5.33
N ILE A 185 2.81 12.57 -4.32
CA ILE A 185 2.37 12.93 -2.98
C ILE A 185 3.02 14.25 -2.64
N ASP A 186 2.22 15.27 -2.36
CA ASP A 186 2.68 16.54 -1.84
C ASP A 186 2.17 16.71 -0.41
N PHE A 187 3.02 16.35 0.55
CA PHE A 187 2.68 16.36 1.97
C PHE A 187 2.14 17.74 2.42
N GLN A 188 2.76 18.82 1.95
CA GLN A 188 2.39 20.17 2.35
C GLN A 188 1.09 20.65 1.69
N ALA A 189 0.95 20.42 0.37
CA ALA A 189 -0.24 20.84 -0.38
C ALA A 189 -1.50 20.04 -0.01
N ASP A 190 -1.34 18.78 0.38
CA ASP A 190 -2.44 17.90 0.81
C ASP A 190 -2.76 18.06 2.31
N GLY A 191 -1.94 18.83 3.04
CA GLY A 191 -2.14 19.16 4.44
C GLY A 191 -2.02 17.98 5.40
N MET A 192 -1.19 16.99 5.07
CA MET A 192 -1.00 15.81 5.90
C MET A 192 -0.32 16.14 7.23
N ASP A 193 -0.57 15.33 8.25
CA ASP A 193 0.04 15.46 9.57
C ASP A 193 1.04 14.34 9.85
N PHE A 194 0.71 13.13 9.40
CA PHE A 194 1.57 11.95 9.43
C PHE A 194 1.52 11.27 8.06
N LEU A 195 2.68 10.89 7.53
CA LEU A 195 2.81 10.11 6.30
C LEU A 195 3.56 8.82 6.60
N ALA A 196 2.88 7.68 6.50
CA ALA A 196 3.47 6.36 6.67
C ALA A 196 3.70 5.69 5.32
N PHE A 197 4.89 5.11 5.11
CA PHE A 197 5.27 4.48 3.84
C PHE A 197 6.11 3.22 4.04
N THR A 198 6.19 2.38 3.00
CA THR A 198 7.03 1.18 2.97
C THR A 198 8.02 1.24 1.82
N GLY A 199 9.26 0.80 2.06
CA GLY A 199 10.34 0.91 1.08
C GLY A 199 10.28 -0.09 -0.07
N HIS A 200 9.68 -1.28 0.16
CA HIS A 200 9.80 -2.42 -0.75
C HIS A 200 8.75 -2.49 -1.87
N LYS A 201 7.79 -1.56 -1.92
CA LYS A 201 6.78 -1.45 -2.98
C LYS A 201 7.18 -0.37 -3.99
N GLY A 202 6.33 0.60 -4.29
CA GLY A 202 6.58 1.64 -5.27
C GLY A 202 7.86 2.47 -5.04
N LEU A 203 8.38 2.55 -3.82
CA LEU A 203 9.69 3.16 -3.54
C LEU A 203 10.90 2.34 -4.04
N LEU A 204 10.69 1.15 -4.58
CA LEU A 204 11.68 0.27 -5.22
C LEU A 204 12.84 -0.18 -4.32
N GLY A 205 12.79 0.12 -3.01
CA GLY A 205 13.78 -0.29 -2.03
C GLY A 205 13.64 -1.77 -1.60
N PRO A 206 14.53 -2.28 -0.73
CA PRO A 206 14.46 -3.64 -0.22
C PRO A 206 13.37 -3.81 0.83
N GLN A 207 12.97 -5.06 1.09
CA GLN A 207 12.16 -5.42 2.25
C GLN A 207 12.89 -5.06 3.55
N GLY A 208 12.13 -4.89 4.64
CA GLY A 208 12.69 -4.48 5.94
C GLY A 208 13.04 -2.99 5.99
N THR A 209 12.43 -2.17 5.14
CA THR A 209 12.54 -0.70 5.13
C THR A 209 11.17 -0.04 5.02
N GLY A 210 11.02 1.07 5.70
CA GLY A 210 9.85 1.93 5.68
C GLY A 210 10.15 3.23 6.42
N GLY A 211 9.15 4.06 6.61
CA GLY A 211 9.31 5.30 7.34
C GLY A 211 8.00 5.97 7.69
N LEU A 212 8.13 6.91 8.62
CA LEU A 212 7.09 7.78 9.10
C LEU A 212 7.60 9.22 9.05
N TYR A 213 6.85 10.10 8.41
CA TYR A 213 7.05 11.53 8.57
C TYR A 213 6.03 12.12 9.55
N ILE A 214 6.50 13.03 10.41
CA ILE A 214 5.71 13.66 11.47
C ILE A 214 5.75 15.16 11.29
N ARG A 215 4.60 15.82 11.07
CA ARG A 215 4.49 17.28 10.95
C ARG A 215 5.04 17.98 12.21
N ASP A 216 5.64 19.15 12.00
CA ASP A 216 6.13 19.95 13.12
C ASP A 216 5.01 20.33 14.10
N GLY A 217 5.34 20.42 15.37
CA GLY A 217 4.39 20.62 16.47
C GLY A 217 3.71 19.35 16.98
N LEU A 218 3.77 18.21 16.24
CA LEU A 218 3.24 16.93 16.72
C LEU A 218 4.32 16.11 17.41
N LYS A 219 3.92 15.42 18.49
CA LYS A 219 4.78 14.53 19.29
C LYS A 219 4.13 13.17 19.43
N LEU A 220 4.96 12.13 19.35
CA LEU A 220 4.56 10.74 19.64
C LEU A 220 5.28 10.23 20.89
N ASN A 221 4.58 9.46 21.70
CA ASN A 221 5.21 8.67 22.75
C ASN A 221 5.92 7.47 22.10
N PRO A 222 7.23 7.25 22.36
CA PRO A 222 7.93 6.10 21.80
C PRO A 222 7.29 4.79 22.26
N ILE A 223 6.97 3.91 21.31
CA ILE A 223 6.51 2.54 21.58
C ILE A 223 7.68 1.59 21.87
N LYS A 224 8.87 1.96 21.42
CA LYS A 224 10.12 1.24 21.64
C LYS A 224 11.14 2.22 22.25
N ARG A 225 11.86 1.79 23.29
CA ARG A 225 12.91 2.56 23.94
C ARG A 225 14.22 1.80 23.95
N GLY A 226 15.35 2.52 23.88
CA GLY A 226 16.66 1.89 23.87
C GLY A 226 17.75 2.84 23.40
N GLY A 227 18.92 2.32 23.10
CA GLY A 227 20.04 3.14 22.64
C GLY A 227 19.77 3.77 21.27
N THR A 228 19.96 5.08 21.16
CA THR A 228 19.74 5.87 19.94
C THR A 228 21.06 6.34 19.32
N GLY A 229 22.18 6.23 20.08
CA GLY A 229 23.49 6.69 19.66
C GLY A 229 23.81 8.14 20.04
N SER A 230 22.83 8.90 20.48
CA SER A 230 22.97 10.25 21.02
C SER A 230 22.66 10.27 22.53
N VAL A 231 23.11 11.33 23.22
CA VAL A 231 22.82 11.62 24.66
C VAL A 231 23.00 10.38 25.53
N SER A 232 24.13 9.66 25.33
CA SER A 232 24.38 8.35 25.98
C SER A 232 24.51 8.43 27.50
N GLU A 233 24.73 9.62 28.04
CA GLU A 233 24.80 9.92 29.48
C GLU A 233 23.42 9.95 30.16
N GLU A 234 22.33 10.12 29.39
CA GLU A 234 20.98 10.19 29.94
C GLU A 234 20.32 8.82 29.97
N LEU A 235 19.60 8.52 31.07
CA LEU A 235 18.81 7.30 31.21
C LEU A 235 17.41 7.42 30.58
N ARG A 236 17.01 8.61 30.17
CA ARG A 236 15.73 8.87 29.51
C ARG A 236 15.88 8.84 28.01
N GLN A 237 14.80 8.43 27.32
CA GLN A 237 14.73 8.50 25.87
C GLN A 237 14.87 9.96 25.40
N PRO A 238 15.67 10.27 24.36
CA PRO A 238 15.71 11.60 23.78
C PRO A 238 14.32 12.06 23.32
N GLU A 239 14.09 13.38 23.34
CA GLU A 239 12.82 13.96 22.90
C GLU A 239 12.83 14.53 21.47
N PHE A 240 14.01 14.64 20.87
CA PHE A 240 14.17 15.16 19.51
C PHE A 240 14.14 14.05 18.46
N LEU A 241 13.60 14.37 17.27
CA LEU A 241 13.57 13.45 16.13
C LEU A 241 14.91 13.51 15.36
N PRO A 242 15.29 12.41 14.74
CA PRO A 242 14.58 11.11 14.69
C PRO A 242 14.83 10.22 15.92
N ASP A 243 15.78 10.56 16.80
CA ASP A 243 16.31 9.73 17.88
C ASP A 243 15.23 9.31 18.88
N ALA A 244 14.25 10.16 19.12
CA ALA A 244 13.11 9.82 20.01
C ALA A 244 12.42 8.50 19.62
N LEU A 245 12.39 8.16 18.33
CA LEU A 245 11.64 7.04 17.78
C LEU A 245 12.51 5.99 17.10
N GLU A 246 13.78 6.27 16.80
CA GLU A 246 14.74 5.34 16.18
C GLU A 246 15.64 4.63 17.20
N SER A 247 15.04 3.82 18.07
CA SER A 247 15.81 3.04 19.05
C SER A 247 16.39 1.76 18.46
N GLY A 248 17.68 1.50 18.75
CA GLY A 248 18.43 0.36 18.24
C GLY A 248 19.13 0.65 16.92
N THR A 249 20.06 -0.23 16.51
CA THR A 249 20.75 -0.11 15.22
C THR A 249 19.75 -0.31 14.08
N GLN A 250 19.67 0.69 13.20
CA GLN A 250 18.78 0.66 12.06
C GLN A 250 19.29 -0.30 10.96
N ASN A 251 18.42 -0.70 10.04
CA ASN A 251 18.79 -1.46 8.84
C ASN A 251 19.51 -0.57 7.82
N ASN A 252 20.74 -0.15 8.14
CA ASN A 252 21.48 0.82 7.31
C ASN A 252 21.75 0.30 5.89
N VAL A 253 21.98 -1.00 5.73
CA VAL A 253 22.10 -1.65 4.41
C VAL A 253 20.84 -1.47 3.60
N GLY A 254 19.69 -1.75 4.23
CA GLY A 254 18.37 -1.56 3.59
C GLY A 254 18.08 -0.08 3.30
N ILE A 255 18.46 0.84 4.20
CA ILE A 255 18.29 2.29 4.00
C ILE A 255 19.13 2.79 2.83
N ALA A 256 20.37 2.28 2.66
CA ALA A 256 21.19 2.58 1.47
C ALA A 256 20.48 2.16 0.18
N GLY A 257 19.94 0.94 0.14
CA GLY A 257 19.14 0.46 -0.99
C GLY A 257 17.85 1.26 -1.22
N LEU A 258 17.13 1.62 -0.14
CA LEU A 258 15.96 2.49 -0.24
C LEU A 258 16.33 3.87 -0.81
N GLY A 259 17.41 4.48 -0.33
CA GLY A 259 17.92 5.76 -0.84
C GLY A 259 18.24 5.72 -2.34
N ALA A 260 18.81 4.60 -2.83
CA ALA A 260 19.06 4.37 -4.25
C ALA A 260 17.76 4.19 -5.06
N GLY A 261 16.79 3.42 -4.54
CA GLY A 261 15.47 3.28 -5.17
C GLY A 261 14.74 4.62 -5.29
N VAL A 262 14.70 5.42 -4.22
CA VAL A 262 14.09 6.76 -4.23
C VAL A 262 14.84 7.70 -5.18
N LYS A 263 16.18 7.62 -5.23
CA LYS A 263 16.97 8.41 -6.20
C LYS A 263 16.60 8.04 -7.64
N PHE A 264 16.46 6.76 -7.95
CA PHE A 264 16.01 6.30 -9.27
C PHE A 264 14.66 6.94 -9.65
N LEU A 265 13.68 6.97 -8.73
CA LEU A 265 12.37 7.60 -8.96
C LEU A 265 12.50 9.11 -9.20
N LEU A 266 13.36 9.80 -8.44
CA LEU A 266 13.61 11.23 -8.62
C LEU A 266 14.29 11.54 -9.95
N ASP A 267 15.22 10.70 -10.39
CA ASP A 267 15.94 10.86 -11.66
C ASP A 267 15.02 10.59 -12.86
N LYS A 268 14.06 9.67 -12.75
CA LYS A 268 13.02 9.40 -13.75
C LYS A 268 11.91 10.46 -13.75
N GLY A 269 11.58 10.99 -12.60
CA GLY A 269 10.43 11.85 -12.40
C GLY A 269 9.15 11.08 -12.08
N ILE A 270 8.53 11.43 -10.95
CA ILE A 270 7.34 10.72 -10.45
C ILE A 270 6.13 10.80 -11.40
N GLU A 271 6.01 11.89 -12.16
CA GLU A 271 4.93 12.02 -13.16
C GLU A 271 5.14 11.04 -14.33
N GLU A 272 6.38 10.80 -14.77
CA GLU A 272 6.69 9.80 -15.81
C GLU A 272 6.30 8.39 -15.33
N ILE A 273 6.66 8.05 -14.07
CA ILE A 273 6.30 6.77 -13.44
C ILE A 273 4.77 6.59 -13.42
N LYS A 274 4.06 7.59 -12.91
CA LYS A 274 2.59 7.61 -12.85
C LYS A 274 1.95 7.45 -14.22
N GLU A 275 2.37 8.22 -15.22
CA GLU A 275 1.78 8.14 -16.57
C GLU A 275 2.06 6.78 -17.23
N HIS A 276 3.23 6.19 -17.00
CA HIS A 276 3.53 4.84 -17.45
C HIS A 276 2.58 3.81 -16.80
N GLU A 277 2.47 3.78 -15.47
CA GLU A 277 1.59 2.83 -14.76
C GLU A 277 0.10 3.08 -15.10
N LYS A 278 -0.30 4.34 -15.28
CA LYS A 278 -1.63 4.71 -15.75
C LYS A 278 -1.93 4.17 -17.15
N ALA A 279 -0.97 4.23 -18.07
CA ALA A 279 -1.13 3.66 -19.40
C ALA A 279 -1.31 2.13 -19.37
N LEU A 280 -0.53 1.42 -18.52
CA LEU A 280 -0.70 -0.02 -18.28
C LEU A 280 -2.09 -0.32 -17.69
N THR A 281 -2.51 0.47 -16.69
CA THR A 281 -3.84 0.35 -16.06
C THR A 281 -4.96 0.54 -17.06
N ALA A 282 -4.89 1.59 -17.88
CA ALA A 282 -5.90 1.87 -18.91
C ALA A 282 -6.00 0.74 -19.95
N ALA A 283 -4.86 0.21 -20.39
CA ALA A 283 -4.81 -0.92 -21.33
C ALA A 283 -5.42 -2.18 -20.71
N PHE A 284 -5.10 -2.48 -19.45
CA PHE A 284 -5.63 -3.65 -18.73
C PHE A 284 -7.14 -3.54 -18.54
N LEU A 285 -7.63 -2.42 -18.00
CA LEU A 285 -9.06 -2.17 -17.82
C LEU A 285 -9.83 -2.22 -19.16
N SER A 286 -9.25 -1.69 -20.23
CA SER A 286 -9.86 -1.76 -21.56
C SER A 286 -9.95 -3.19 -22.08
N GLY A 287 -8.93 -4.01 -21.84
CA GLY A 287 -8.94 -5.42 -22.25
C GLY A 287 -9.92 -6.29 -21.45
N LEU A 288 -10.22 -5.92 -20.18
CA LEU A 288 -11.14 -6.67 -19.34
C LEU A 288 -12.60 -6.23 -19.45
N ARG A 289 -12.90 -5.06 -20.05
CA ARG A 289 -14.19 -4.38 -19.96
C ARG A 289 -15.39 -5.23 -20.36
N ASP A 290 -15.24 -6.01 -21.41
CA ASP A 290 -16.35 -6.75 -22.01
C ASP A 290 -16.05 -8.26 -22.05
N LEU A 291 -15.15 -8.75 -21.19
CA LEU A 291 -14.87 -10.18 -21.09
C LEU A 291 -16.00 -10.88 -20.34
N PRO A 292 -16.73 -11.80 -21.01
CA PRO A 292 -17.75 -12.61 -20.32
C PRO A 292 -17.15 -13.42 -19.18
N GLY A 293 -17.87 -13.58 -18.08
CA GLY A 293 -17.41 -14.35 -16.92
C GLY A 293 -16.31 -13.69 -16.09
N VAL A 294 -16.00 -12.39 -16.32
CA VAL A 294 -15.03 -11.64 -15.54
C VAL A 294 -15.64 -10.39 -14.94
N THR A 295 -15.65 -10.28 -13.62
CA THR A 295 -16.05 -9.05 -12.92
C THR A 295 -14.82 -8.31 -12.43
N VAL A 296 -14.71 -7.00 -12.73
CA VAL A 296 -13.61 -6.12 -12.35
C VAL A 296 -14.05 -5.16 -11.25
N TYR A 297 -13.26 -5.03 -10.19
CA TYR A 297 -13.57 -4.22 -9.01
C TYR A 297 -12.78 -2.91 -8.97
N GLY A 298 -13.43 -1.85 -8.47
CA GLY A 298 -12.86 -0.52 -8.30
C GLY A 298 -13.52 0.55 -9.18
N PRO A 299 -12.88 1.72 -9.37
CA PRO A 299 -13.42 2.84 -10.14
C PRO A 299 -13.51 2.57 -11.63
N LEU A 300 -12.73 1.62 -12.15
CA LEU A 300 -12.58 1.27 -13.58
C LEU A 300 -12.15 2.48 -14.43
N LYS A 301 -11.38 3.37 -13.82
CA LYS A 301 -10.81 4.58 -14.43
C LYS A 301 -9.36 4.75 -13.98
N ALA A 302 -8.44 4.71 -14.93
CA ALA A 302 -7.01 4.80 -14.65
C ALA A 302 -6.59 6.10 -13.94
N ASP A 303 -7.39 7.16 -14.02
CA ASP A 303 -7.15 8.41 -13.28
C ASP A 303 -7.55 8.35 -11.79
N LEU A 304 -8.37 7.40 -11.39
CA LEU A 304 -8.92 7.26 -10.05
C LEU A 304 -8.35 6.06 -9.28
N GLN A 305 -7.39 5.35 -9.88
CA GLN A 305 -6.79 4.16 -9.24
C GLN A 305 -5.32 4.01 -9.62
N THR A 306 -4.59 3.32 -8.74
CA THR A 306 -3.23 2.83 -9.04
C THR A 306 -3.29 1.65 -10.00
N SER A 307 -2.14 1.11 -10.37
CA SER A 307 -1.98 -0.08 -11.22
C SER A 307 -2.42 -1.41 -10.56
N THR A 308 -3.17 -1.34 -9.45
CA THR A 308 -3.72 -2.48 -8.72
C THR A 308 -5.17 -2.72 -9.14
N ILE A 309 -5.45 -3.91 -9.68
CA ILE A 309 -6.76 -4.30 -10.20
C ILE A 309 -7.12 -5.68 -9.67
N SER A 310 -8.33 -5.83 -9.14
CA SER A 310 -8.88 -7.10 -8.67
C SER A 310 -10.01 -7.56 -9.59
N ILE A 311 -10.03 -8.85 -9.86
CA ILE A 311 -11.11 -9.50 -10.62
C ILE A 311 -11.63 -10.75 -9.90
N THR A 312 -12.85 -11.16 -10.26
CA THR A 312 -13.38 -12.51 -10.02
C THR A 312 -13.76 -13.15 -11.33
N PHE A 313 -13.76 -14.48 -11.35
CA PHE A 313 -14.33 -15.28 -12.44
C PHE A 313 -15.71 -15.75 -12.02
N GLU A 314 -16.70 -15.56 -12.88
CA GLU A 314 -18.11 -15.93 -12.67
C GLU A 314 -18.52 -16.95 -13.71
N THR A 315 -19.35 -17.92 -13.34
CA THR A 315 -19.94 -18.83 -14.34
C THR A 315 -20.94 -18.07 -15.19
N VAL A 316 -20.71 -17.97 -16.49
CA VAL A 316 -21.70 -17.50 -17.43
C VAL A 316 -22.59 -18.68 -17.77
N LEU A 317 -23.77 -18.79 -17.11
CA LEU A 317 -24.76 -19.75 -17.51
C LEU A 317 -25.21 -19.45 -18.95
N PRO A 318 -25.21 -20.43 -19.88
CA PRO A 318 -25.80 -20.24 -21.18
C PRO A 318 -27.26 -19.84 -20.98
N ILE A 319 -27.69 -18.74 -21.59
CA ILE A 319 -29.09 -18.36 -21.63
C ILE A 319 -29.80 -19.46 -22.41
N ASP A 320 -30.42 -20.41 -21.71
CA ASP A 320 -31.24 -21.45 -22.30
C ASP A 320 -32.50 -20.78 -22.88
N THR A 321 -32.50 -20.54 -24.18
CA THR A 321 -33.66 -19.96 -24.91
C THR A 321 -34.72 -20.99 -25.21
N ASP A 322 -34.61 -22.22 -24.70
CA ASP A 322 -35.54 -23.29 -24.99
C ASP A 322 -36.56 -23.46 -23.85
N ASP A 323 -37.69 -22.79 -23.99
CA ASP A 323 -38.86 -22.83 -23.09
C ASP A 323 -39.52 -24.23 -22.96
N ASN A 324 -38.94 -25.28 -23.58
CA ASN A 324 -39.54 -26.59 -23.71
C ASN A 324 -39.09 -27.65 -22.67
N LEU A 325 -38.22 -27.35 -21.72
CA LEU A 325 -37.75 -28.30 -20.72
C LEU A 325 -38.38 -28.13 -19.32
N ARG A 326 -39.57 -27.57 -19.22
CA ARG A 326 -40.38 -27.61 -17.97
C ARG A 326 -41.03 -28.98 -17.80
N GLY A 327 -40.25 -29.98 -17.41
CA GLY A 327 -40.86 -31.27 -17.15
C GLY A 327 -39.94 -32.46 -16.91
N CYS A 328 -38.89 -32.35 -16.14
CA CYS A 328 -38.29 -33.53 -15.54
C CYS A 328 -37.45 -33.16 -14.32
N GLY A 329 -37.82 -33.72 -13.19
CA GLY A 329 -37.11 -33.91 -11.93
C GLY A 329 -36.13 -32.82 -11.48
N SER A 330 -36.40 -32.26 -10.31
CA SER A 330 -35.54 -31.34 -9.59
C SER A 330 -34.08 -31.84 -9.54
N ILE A 331 -33.26 -31.45 -10.53
CA ILE A 331 -31.80 -31.42 -10.41
C ILE A 331 -31.51 -30.25 -9.48
N ASN A 332 -30.79 -30.51 -8.40
CA ASN A 332 -30.44 -29.51 -7.41
C ASN A 332 -29.39 -28.58 -8.07
N LEU A 333 -29.86 -27.50 -8.70
CA LEU A 333 -29.05 -26.49 -9.39
C LEU A 333 -28.11 -25.68 -8.44
N ALA A 334 -28.09 -26.02 -7.15
CA ALA A 334 -27.29 -25.33 -6.15
C ALA A 334 -25.75 -25.49 -6.33
N TRP A 335 -25.30 -26.32 -7.27
CA TRP A 335 -23.88 -26.58 -7.54
C TRP A 335 -23.40 -26.00 -8.89
N MET A 336 -24.24 -25.30 -9.63
CA MET A 336 -23.91 -24.74 -10.95
C MET A 336 -23.65 -23.22 -10.95
N ASP A 337 -23.68 -22.56 -9.79
CA ASP A 337 -23.56 -21.10 -9.66
C ASP A 337 -22.15 -20.60 -9.26
N GLU A 338 -21.17 -21.49 -9.14
CA GLU A 338 -19.81 -21.11 -8.71
C GLU A 338 -18.85 -21.12 -9.91
N GLY A 339 -18.45 -19.93 -10.37
CA GLY A 339 -17.35 -19.76 -11.34
C GLY A 339 -16.04 -20.38 -10.84
N ILE A 340 -14.97 -20.30 -11.64
CA ILE A 340 -13.66 -20.83 -11.24
C ILE A 340 -13.26 -20.22 -9.88
N PRO A 341 -12.96 -21.03 -8.85
CA PRO A 341 -12.47 -20.54 -7.58
C PRO A 341 -11.24 -19.67 -7.79
N GLN A 342 -11.18 -18.50 -7.11
CA GLN A 342 -10.08 -17.54 -7.29
C GLN A 342 -8.70 -18.19 -7.10
N SER A 343 -8.61 -19.17 -6.17
CA SER A 343 -7.39 -19.95 -5.92
C SER A 343 -6.99 -20.83 -7.09
N GLU A 344 -7.94 -21.38 -7.82
CA GLU A 344 -7.67 -22.22 -9.00
C GLU A 344 -7.27 -21.35 -10.19
N ALA A 345 -7.98 -20.24 -10.44
CA ALA A 345 -7.59 -19.27 -11.47
C ALA A 345 -6.14 -18.77 -11.25
N GLY A 346 -5.76 -18.50 -10.00
CA GLY A 346 -4.39 -18.11 -9.67
C GLY A 346 -3.36 -19.20 -9.98
N LYS A 347 -3.67 -20.48 -9.73
CA LYS A 347 -2.79 -21.60 -10.07
C LYS A 347 -2.64 -21.77 -11.59
N ILE A 348 -3.73 -21.66 -12.34
CA ILE A 348 -3.70 -21.77 -13.81
C ILE A 348 -2.84 -20.63 -14.39
N LEU A 349 -3.01 -19.39 -13.91
CA LEU A 349 -2.18 -18.26 -14.32
C LEU A 349 -0.69 -18.51 -14.10
N ASP A 350 -0.30 -19.08 -12.94
CA ASP A 350 1.08 -19.40 -12.63
C ASP A 350 1.60 -20.57 -13.46
N SER A 351 0.90 -21.74 -13.44
CA SER A 351 1.42 -22.98 -13.99
C SER A 351 1.36 -23.07 -15.52
N GLU A 352 0.35 -22.46 -16.16
CA GLU A 352 0.15 -22.57 -17.61
C GLU A 352 0.59 -21.32 -18.38
N TYR A 353 0.53 -20.13 -17.73
CA TYR A 353 0.83 -18.86 -18.38
C TYR A 353 2.07 -18.14 -17.82
N GLU A 354 2.71 -18.66 -16.78
CA GLU A 354 3.84 -18.02 -16.07
C GLU A 354 3.52 -16.59 -15.61
N ILE A 355 2.27 -16.34 -15.18
CA ILE A 355 1.78 -15.05 -14.68
C ILE A 355 1.64 -15.14 -13.17
N LEU A 356 2.47 -14.40 -12.43
CA LEU A 356 2.46 -14.37 -10.98
C LEU A 356 1.52 -13.29 -10.45
N VAL A 357 0.45 -13.71 -9.78
CA VAL A 357 -0.59 -12.86 -9.19
C VAL A 357 -0.79 -13.18 -7.72
N ARG A 358 -1.60 -12.41 -7.04
CA ARG A 358 -2.01 -12.72 -5.66
C ARG A 358 -3.50 -12.98 -5.55
N VAL A 359 -3.86 -14.02 -4.77
CA VAL A 359 -5.26 -14.44 -4.58
C VAL A 359 -5.68 -14.27 -3.12
N GLY A 360 -6.95 -14.00 -2.86
CA GLY A 360 -7.61 -14.00 -1.56
C GLY A 360 -7.94 -12.60 -1.03
N LEU A 361 -7.93 -12.41 0.30
CA LEU A 361 -8.40 -11.20 0.98
C LEU A 361 -7.35 -10.07 1.11
N HIS A 362 -6.14 -10.26 0.60
CA HIS A 362 -5.07 -9.25 0.55
C HIS A 362 -4.83 -8.49 1.86
N CYS A 363 -5.12 -9.11 3.02
CA CYS A 363 -5.06 -8.50 4.36
C CYS A 363 -5.96 -7.26 4.53
N ALA A 364 -7.09 -7.18 3.81
CA ALA A 364 -8.06 -6.10 3.87
C ALA A 364 -9.51 -6.63 3.82
N PRO A 365 -9.93 -7.44 4.80
CA PRO A 365 -11.27 -8.08 4.78
C PRO A 365 -12.40 -7.07 4.68
N MET A 366 -12.33 -5.92 5.36
CA MET A 366 -13.35 -4.87 5.28
C MET A 366 -13.47 -4.25 3.87
N ALA A 367 -12.35 -4.15 3.14
CA ALA A 367 -12.39 -3.71 1.75
C ALA A 367 -13.15 -4.73 0.88
N HIS A 368 -12.96 -6.02 1.12
CA HIS A 368 -13.71 -7.08 0.44
C HIS A 368 -15.20 -7.08 0.82
N GLU A 369 -15.55 -6.80 2.08
CA GLU A 369 -16.96 -6.56 2.48
C GLU A 369 -17.56 -5.36 1.73
N THR A 370 -16.80 -4.27 1.60
CA THR A 370 -17.24 -3.05 0.89
C THR A 370 -17.44 -3.30 -0.60
N LEU A 371 -16.56 -4.11 -1.21
CA LEU A 371 -16.60 -4.44 -2.64
C LEU A 371 -17.56 -5.62 -2.95
N GLY A 372 -18.07 -6.32 -1.94
CA GLY A 372 -18.96 -7.50 -2.11
C GLY A 372 -18.22 -8.79 -2.49
N THR A 373 -16.93 -8.90 -2.20
CA THR A 373 -16.07 -10.06 -2.52
C THR A 373 -15.62 -10.86 -1.29
N PHE A 374 -16.17 -10.58 -0.12
CA PHE A 374 -15.95 -11.37 1.09
C PHE A 374 -16.93 -12.55 1.12
N PRO A 375 -16.55 -13.78 1.53
CA PRO A 375 -15.26 -14.17 2.10
C PRO A 375 -14.21 -14.66 1.07
N ASP A 376 -14.55 -14.83 -0.20
CA ASP A 376 -13.73 -15.55 -1.19
C ASP A 376 -12.51 -14.75 -1.66
N GLY A 377 -12.60 -13.42 -1.60
CA GLY A 377 -11.55 -12.53 -2.08
C GLY A 377 -11.55 -12.38 -3.59
N THR A 378 -10.41 -12.04 -4.16
CA THR A 378 -10.22 -11.77 -5.59
C THR A 378 -8.90 -12.31 -6.11
N VAL A 379 -8.75 -12.41 -7.42
CA VAL A 379 -7.46 -12.47 -8.10
C VAL A 379 -7.00 -11.05 -8.34
N ARG A 380 -5.88 -10.65 -7.74
CA ARG A 380 -5.34 -9.30 -7.81
C ARG A 380 -4.13 -9.25 -8.74
N PHE A 381 -4.19 -8.37 -9.70
CA PHE A 381 -3.09 -7.99 -10.58
C PHE A 381 -2.57 -6.63 -10.15
N SER A 382 -1.26 -6.47 -10.08
CA SER A 382 -0.65 -5.17 -9.80
C SER A 382 0.61 -5.01 -10.63
N MET A 383 0.57 -4.06 -11.52
CA MET A 383 1.68 -3.70 -12.39
C MET A 383 2.61 -2.72 -11.69
N GLY A 384 3.85 -2.63 -12.12
CA GLY A 384 4.83 -1.66 -11.66
C GLY A 384 5.61 -1.10 -12.85
N TYR A 385 6.55 -0.21 -12.56
CA TYR A 385 7.32 0.52 -13.55
C TYR A 385 7.99 -0.38 -14.62
N PHE A 386 8.38 -1.60 -14.28
CA PHE A 386 9.08 -2.51 -15.21
C PHE A 386 8.16 -3.40 -16.04
N ASN A 387 6.85 -3.32 -15.84
CA ASN A 387 5.90 -4.02 -16.71
C ASN A 387 5.71 -3.29 -18.05
N THR A 388 5.28 -4.02 -19.08
CA THR A 388 5.11 -3.51 -20.45
C THR A 388 3.68 -3.72 -20.96
N LEU A 389 3.30 -2.95 -21.98
CA LEU A 389 2.00 -3.11 -22.65
C LEU A 389 1.84 -4.48 -23.32
N GLU A 390 2.93 -5.10 -23.80
CA GLU A 390 2.93 -6.44 -24.36
C GLU A 390 2.59 -7.48 -23.27
N GLN A 391 3.14 -7.32 -22.06
CA GLN A 391 2.80 -8.18 -20.93
C GLN A 391 1.33 -8.01 -20.55
N VAL A 392 0.81 -6.78 -20.51
CA VAL A 392 -0.61 -6.51 -20.24
C VAL A 392 -1.52 -7.20 -21.23
N LYS A 393 -1.23 -7.10 -22.55
CA LYS A 393 -2.01 -7.77 -23.60
C LYS A 393 -2.02 -9.29 -23.40
N TYR A 394 -0.85 -9.87 -23.15
CA TYR A 394 -0.74 -11.31 -22.92
C TYR A 394 -1.53 -11.76 -21.69
N VAL A 395 -1.50 -10.99 -20.60
CA VAL A 395 -2.28 -11.29 -19.37
C VAL A 395 -3.78 -11.24 -19.66
N VAL A 396 -4.25 -10.25 -20.42
CA VAL A 396 -5.67 -10.16 -20.83
C VAL A 396 -6.08 -11.37 -21.67
N GLU A 397 -5.23 -11.80 -22.62
CA GLU A 397 -5.50 -13.01 -23.43
C GLU A 397 -5.56 -14.27 -22.56
N ALA A 398 -4.68 -14.40 -21.55
CA ALA A 398 -4.71 -15.52 -20.62
C ALA A 398 -6.01 -15.53 -19.78
N ILE A 399 -6.43 -14.37 -19.27
CA ILE A 399 -7.69 -14.23 -18.54
C ILE A 399 -8.88 -14.61 -19.41
N SER A 400 -8.93 -14.16 -20.70
CA SER A 400 -9.99 -14.53 -21.64
C SER A 400 -10.09 -16.04 -21.84
N ARG A 401 -8.95 -16.70 -22.04
CA ARG A 401 -8.92 -18.17 -22.23
C ARG A 401 -9.38 -18.93 -20.98
N ILE A 402 -9.03 -18.46 -19.79
CA ILE A 402 -9.49 -19.05 -18.53
C ILE A 402 -11.00 -18.90 -18.41
N ALA A 403 -11.55 -17.72 -18.68
CA ALA A 403 -12.97 -17.46 -18.62
C ALA A 403 -13.77 -18.29 -19.68
N GLU A 404 -13.21 -18.46 -20.89
CA GLU A 404 -13.83 -19.26 -21.97
C GLU A 404 -13.83 -20.76 -21.68
N ASN A 405 -12.78 -21.30 -21.05
CA ASN A 405 -12.68 -22.74 -20.70
C ASN A 405 -13.67 -23.15 -19.61
N ASP A 406 -14.12 -22.23 -18.76
CA ASP A 406 -15.18 -22.50 -17.78
C ASP A 406 -16.58 -22.56 -18.45
N MET A 407 -16.69 -22.05 -19.68
CA MET A 407 -17.95 -22.06 -20.46
C MET A 407 -18.10 -23.31 -21.35
N SER A 408 -17.10 -24.18 -21.43
CA SER A 408 -17.10 -25.39 -22.26
C SER A 408 -17.23 -26.67 -21.41
#